data_dc5a93bd8092bef9e3e30d6972599c5a
#
_entry.id   dc5a93bd8092bef9e3e30d6972599c5a
#
_cell.length_a   1.000
_cell.length_b   1.000
_cell.length_c   1.000
_cell.angle_alpha   90.00
_cell.angle_beta   90.00
_cell.angle_gamma   90.00
#
_symmetry.space_group_name_H-M   'P 1'
#
loop_
_entity.id
_entity.type
_entity.pdbx_description
1 polymer ?
#
loop_
_entity_poly.entity_id
_entity_poly.type
_entity_poly.pdbx_seq_one_letter_code
_entity_poly.pdbx_strand_id
1 'polypeptide(L)'
;DNNKWKRINFGIGANQLANYDKNIYINTLNNTSSLADNLLSVAQGNTINELDVFFGSPAFWTDIIDLQNNSVDSSLNEYLYDNGNYISHVMSNGLKRQKHQFSSNGDMHEFVLSLGTSFEEKLYLGATIGIPTFEYSEVINHREDIFSDTINNLGSFEYMQNLYANGEGLNLKLGGIYRINDNIK
;
A
#
# COMPACT_ATOMS: atom_id res chain seq x y z
N ASP A 1 -40.55 35.51 26.13
CA ASP A 1 -39.27 35.42 25.45
C ASP A 1 -39.49 34.92 24.01
N ASN A 2 -39.45 35.87 23.07
CA ASN A 2 -39.81 35.61 21.67
C ASN A 2 -38.68 35.00 20.86
N ASN A 3 -37.68 34.37 21.51
CA ASN A 3 -36.54 33.77 20.84
C ASN A 3 -36.94 32.39 20.31
N LYS A 4 -37.06 32.27 18.98
CA LYS A 4 -37.42 31.06 18.29
C LYS A 4 -36.29 30.00 18.28
N TRP A 5 -35.04 30.45 18.41
CA TRP A 5 -33.88 29.60 18.61
C TRP A 5 -33.75 29.22 20.07
N LYS A 6 -33.96 27.95 20.40
CA LYS A 6 -34.09 27.53 21.80
C LYS A 6 -32.81 26.92 22.41
N ARG A 7 -31.98 26.33 21.63
CA ARG A 7 -30.76 25.65 22.14
C ARG A 7 -29.64 25.76 21.13
N ILE A 8 -28.43 25.99 21.63
CA ILE A 8 -27.19 25.90 20.89
C ILE A 8 -26.31 24.89 21.66
N ASN A 9 -25.90 23.87 21.00
CA ASN A 9 -25.00 22.83 21.55
C ASN A 9 -23.72 22.89 20.77
N PHE A 10 -22.60 22.75 21.48
CA PHE A 10 -21.27 22.70 20.92
C PHE A 10 -20.62 21.42 21.36
N GLY A 11 -19.90 20.75 20.46
CA GLY A 11 -19.19 19.53 20.74
C GLY A 11 -17.77 19.55 20.17
N ILE A 12 -16.85 18.99 20.91
CA ILE A 12 -15.46 18.74 20.51
C ILE A 12 -15.18 17.25 20.73
N GLY A 13 -14.49 16.62 19.80
CA GLY A 13 -14.11 15.23 19.91
C GLY A 13 -12.80 14.92 19.19
N ALA A 14 -12.15 13.86 19.61
CA ALA A 14 -11.05 13.25 18.91
C ALA A 14 -11.32 11.74 18.83
N ASN A 15 -11.26 11.20 17.62
CA ASN A 15 -11.57 9.79 17.36
C ASN A 15 -10.38 9.14 16.66
N GLN A 16 -10.01 7.94 17.08
CA GLN A 16 -9.18 7.07 16.29
C GLN A 16 -10.06 6.35 15.28
N LEU A 17 -9.81 6.55 13.98
CA LEU A 17 -10.59 5.97 12.89
C LEU A 17 -10.05 4.62 12.43
N ALA A 18 -8.73 4.47 12.47
CA ALA A 18 -8.04 3.22 12.10
C ALA A 18 -6.74 3.05 12.88
N ASN A 19 -6.32 1.80 13.03
CA ASN A 19 -4.98 1.41 13.45
C ASN A 19 -4.41 0.49 12.38
N TYR A 20 -3.17 0.72 11.98
CA TYR A 20 -2.48 0.00 10.90
C TYR A 20 -1.38 -0.93 11.40
N ASP A 21 -1.23 -1.09 12.72
CA ASP A 21 -0.22 -1.95 13.30
C ASP A 21 -0.46 -3.40 12.93
N LYS A 22 0.49 -3.98 12.22
CA LYS A 22 0.43 -5.38 11.80
C LYS A 22 1.82 -5.95 11.65
N ASN A 23 2.01 -7.18 12.15
CA ASN A 23 3.23 -7.95 11.96
C ASN A 23 2.89 -9.34 11.44
N ILE A 24 3.52 -9.73 10.35
CA ILE A 24 3.40 -11.06 9.77
C ILE A 24 4.82 -11.59 9.54
N TYR A 25 5.06 -12.83 9.96
CA TYR A 25 6.28 -13.54 9.67
C TYR A 25 5.95 -14.94 9.16
N ILE A 26 6.46 -15.24 7.97
CA ILE A 26 6.32 -16.55 7.32
C ILE A 26 7.73 -17.09 7.06
N ASN A 27 7.96 -18.35 7.41
CA ASN A 27 9.18 -19.08 7.09
C ASN A 27 8.79 -20.49 6.69
N THR A 28 8.97 -20.84 5.42
CA THR A 28 8.53 -22.11 4.87
C THR A 28 9.44 -22.59 3.76
N LEU A 29 9.39 -23.90 3.46
CA LEU A 29 9.95 -24.45 2.24
C LEU A 29 8.91 -24.42 1.13
N ASN A 30 9.31 -24.00 -0.05
CA ASN A 30 8.47 -23.92 -1.24
C ASN A 30 9.24 -24.50 -2.45
N ASN A 31 8.51 -25.26 -3.27
CA ASN A 31 9.03 -25.82 -4.52
C ASN A 31 8.07 -25.59 -5.69
N THR A 32 7.15 -24.66 -5.59
CA THR A 32 6.12 -24.43 -6.62
C THR A 32 6.15 -23.02 -7.21
N SER A 33 6.71 -22.04 -6.49
CA SER A 33 6.76 -20.65 -6.93
C SER A 33 7.93 -19.89 -6.31
N SER A 34 8.30 -18.78 -6.92
CA SER A 34 9.31 -17.83 -6.45
C SER A 34 8.79 -16.41 -6.62
N LEU A 35 9.28 -15.47 -5.84
CA LEU A 35 9.10 -14.04 -6.10
C LEU A 35 9.68 -13.67 -7.48
N ALA A 36 10.76 -14.35 -7.89
CA ALA A 36 11.37 -14.14 -9.20
C ALA A 36 10.41 -14.40 -10.37
N ASP A 37 9.40 -15.28 -10.21
CA ASP A 37 8.37 -15.49 -11.23
C ASP A 37 7.51 -14.25 -11.44
N ASN A 38 7.19 -13.54 -10.36
CA ASN A 38 6.45 -12.29 -10.43
C ASN A 38 7.31 -11.17 -11.06
N LEU A 39 8.57 -11.04 -10.62
CA LEU A 39 9.51 -10.07 -11.17
C LEU A 39 9.72 -10.27 -12.67
N LEU A 40 9.85 -11.54 -13.09
CA LEU A 40 9.91 -11.93 -14.50
C LEU A 40 8.64 -11.51 -15.26
N SER A 41 7.46 -11.78 -14.70
CA SER A 41 6.18 -11.45 -15.34
C SER A 41 6.00 -9.95 -15.55
N VAL A 42 6.45 -9.12 -14.61
CA VAL A 42 6.40 -7.65 -14.73
C VAL A 42 7.38 -7.14 -15.79
N ALA A 43 8.53 -7.80 -15.95
CA ALA A 43 9.55 -7.40 -16.93
C ALA A 43 9.19 -7.78 -18.37
N GLN A 44 8.50 -8.90 -18.60
CA GLN A 44 8.18 -9.41 -19.92
C GLN A 44 7.45 -8.39 -20.81
N GLY A 45 7.95 -8.25 -22.04
CA GLY A 45 7.38 -7.34 -23.04
C GLY A 45 7.86 -5.90 -22.96
N ASN A 46 8.65 -5.55 -21.94
CA ASN A 46 9.23 -4.21 -21.77
C ASN A 46 10.72 -4.24 -22.13
N THR A 47 11.21 -3.22 -22.81
CA THR A 47 12.65 -3.04 -22.98
C THR A 47 13.31 -2.66 -21.66
N ILE A 48 14.64 -2.78 -21.55
CA ILE A 48 15.37 -2.44 -20.30
C ILE A 48 15.04 -1.02 -19.81
N ASN A 49 14.88 -0.07 -20.73
CA ASN A 49 14.56 1.32 -20.41
C ASN A 49 13.11 1.54 -19.99
N GLU A 50 12.23 0.58 -20.25
CA GLU A 50 10.80 0.62 -19.90
C GLU A 50 10.49 -0.23 -18.65
N LEU A 51 11.50 -0.91 -18.08
CA LEU A 51 11.32 -1.70 -16.88
C LEU A 51 10.82 -0.84 -15.71
N ASP A 52 9.83 -1.37 -14.99
CA ASP A 52 9.32 -0.76 -13.77
C ASP A 52 10.44 -0.56 -12.74
N VAL A 53 10.52 0.64 -12.16
CA VAL A 53 11.61 1.06 -11.29
C VAL A 53 11.62 0.37 -9.93
N PHE A 54 10.50 -0.23 -9.50
CA PHE A 54 10.38 -0.89 -8.21
C PHE A 54 10.59 -2.41 -8.28
N PHE A 55 10.29 -3.03 -9.42
CA PHE A 55 10.29 -4.49 -9.57
C PHE A 55 11.21 -4.96 -10.71
N GLY A 56 10.91 -4.59 -11.94
CA GLY A 56 11.62 -5.08 -13.13
C GLY A 56 13.07 -4.63 -13.19
N SER A 57 13.30 -3.35 -13.02
CA SER A 57 14.65 -2.76 -13.09
C SER A 57 15.59 -3.29 -11.99
N PRO A 58 15.22 -3.32 -10.69
CA PRO A 58 16.06 -3.94 -9.68
C PRO A 58 16.34 -5.41 -9.93
N ALA A 59 15.33 -6.18 -10.37
CA ALA A 59 15.51 -7.62 -10.66
C ALA A 59 16.51 -7.87 -11.79
N PHE A 60 16.51 -7.02 -12.82
CA PHE A 60 17.45 -7.09 -13.92
C PHE A 60 18.87 -6.71 -13.48
N TRP A 61 19.06 -5.58 -12.80
CA TRP A 61 20.37 -5.11 -12.37
C TRP A 61 21.01 -5.92 -11.23
N THR A 62 20.27 -6.85 -10.63
CA THR A 62 20.76 -7.78 -9.61
C THR A 62 20.86 -9.23 -10.09
N ASP A 63 20.76 -9.45 -11.41
CA ASP A 63 20.86 -10.77 -12.06
C ASP A 63 19.82 -11.81 -11.54
N ILE A 64 18.67 -11.36 -11.03
CA ILE A 64 17.55 -12.26 -10.71
C ILE A 64 16.82 -12.66 -12.00
N ILE A 65 16.72 -11.73 -12.94
CA ILE A 65 16.26 -11.93 -14.32
C ILE A 65 17.29 -11.37 -15.29
N ASP A 66 17.33 -11.90 -16.51
CA ASP A 66 18.22 -11.43 -17.58
C ASP A 66 17.52 -11.57 -18.93
N LEU A 67 18.03 -10.90 -19.97
CA LEU A 67 17.54 -11.05 -21.33
C LEU A 67 17.80 -12.46 -21.86
N GLN A 68 16.82 -13.03 -22.51
CA GLN A 68 16.89 -14.42 -23.01
C GLN A 68 18.00 -14.66 -24.02
N ASN A 69 18.39 -13.66 -24.80
CA ASN A 69 19.48 -13.72 -25.78
C ASN A 69 20.43 -12.54 -25.56
N ASN A 70 21.16 -12.58 -24.45
CA ASN A 70 22.00 -11.49 -24.03
C ASN A 70 23.23 -11.37 -24.92
N SER A 71 23.29 -10.33 -25.73
CA SER A 71 24.52 -9.91 -26.45
C SER A 71 24.75 -8.44 -26.12
N VAL A 72 25.81 -8.19 -25.37
CA VAL A 72 26.25 -6.82 -25.02
C VAL A 72 27.29 -6.38 -26.05
N ASP A 73 27.11 -5.24 -26.69
CA ASP A 73 28.18 -4.57 -27.41
C ASP A 73 29.06 -3.84 -26.39
N SER A 74 30.19 -4.49 -26.06
CA SER A 74 31.15 -3.94 -25.10
C SER A 74 31.78 -2.62 -25.52
N SER A 75 31.70 -2.26 -26.80
CA SER A 75 32.22 -0.98 -27.33
C SER A 75 31.25 0.19 -27.09
N LEU A 76 29.94 -0.10 -27.07
CA LEU A 76 28.88 0.89 -26.88
C LEU A 76 28.28 0.82 -25.47
N ASN A 77 28.60 -0.22 -24.69
CA ASN A 77 27.99 -0.54 -23.39
C ASN A 77 26.44 -0.61 -23.50
N GLU A 78 25.95 -1.19 -24.59
CA GLU A 78 24.53 -1.29 -24.93
C GLU A 78 24.13 -2.73 -25.25
N TYR A 79 22.91 -3.10 -24.89
CA TYR A 79 22.37 -4.43 -25.21
C TYR A 79 21.90 -4.47 -26.65
N LEU A 80 22.52 -5.31 -27.46
CA LEU A 80 22.25 -5.43 -28.89
C LEU A 80 20.88 -6.00 -29.24
N TYR A 81 20.28 -6.78 -28.35
CA TYR A 81 19.01 -7.49 -28.57
C TYR A 81 18.06 -7.33 -27.39
N ASP A 82 17.61 -6.10 -27.15
CA ASP A 82 16.57 -5.83 -26.16
C ASP A 82 15.19 -5.97 -26.84
N ASN A 83 14.64 -7.16 -26.79
CA ASN A 83 13.34 -7.51 -27.35
C ASN A 83 12.25 -7.70 -26.28
N GLY A 84 12.56 -7.36 -25.03
CA GLY A 84 11.63 -7.50 -23.91
C GLY A 84 11.37 -8.95 -23.48
N ASN A 85 12.20 -9.91 -23.91
CA ASN A 85 12.09 -11.30 -23.46
C ASN A 85 13.13 -11.57 -22.39
N TYR A 86 12.68 -11.94 -21.21
CA TYR A 86 13.52 -12.21 -20.05
C TYR A 86 13.44 -13.67 -19.63
N ILE A 87 14.48 -14.13 -18.96
CA ILE A 87 14.54 -15.40 -18.24
C ILE A 87 14.81 -15.15 -16.76
N SER A 88 14.35 -16.05 -15.91
CA SER A 88 14.69 -16.02 -14.48
C SER A 88 15.89 -16.93 -14.21
N HIS A 89 16.80 -16.48 -13.35
CA HIS A 89 17.88 -17.29 -12.81
C HIS A 89 17.43 -18.16 -11.63
N VAL A 90 16.19 -18.04 -11.20
CA VAL A 90 15.58 -18.84 -10.13
C VAL A 90 14.54 -19.77 -10.75
N MET A 91 14.70 -21.08 -10.51
CA MET A 91 13.70 -22.06 -10.95
C MET A 91 12.44 -21.98 -10.06
N SER A 92 11.25 -21.79 -10.67
CA SER A 92 9.98 -21.76 -9.95
C SER A 92 9.73 -23.05 -9.15
N ASN A 93 9.98 -24.20 -9.75
CA ASN A 93 9.80 -25.52 -9.16
C ASN A 93 11.01 -26.04 -8.36
N GLY A 94 12.06 -25.23 -8.22
CA GLY A 94 13.22 -25.56 -7.38
C GLY A 94 12.92 -25.40 -5.89
N LEU A 95 13.47 -26.29 -5.06
CA LEU A 95 13.32 -26.20 -3.61
C LEU A 95 14.02 -24.94 -3.09
N LYS A 96 13.29 -24.14 -2.35
CA LYS A 96 13.77 -22.91 -1.70
C LYS A 96 13.14 -22.71 -0.34
N ARG A 97 13.83 -21.99 0.55
CA ARG A 97 13.27 -21.49 1.79
C ARG A 97 12.86 -20.05 1.60
N GLN A 98 11.59 -19.77 1.76
CA GLN A 98 11.04 -18.45 1.71
C GLN A 98 10.80 -17.90 3.12
N LYS A 99 11.37 -16.73 3.38
CA LYS A 99 11.14 -15.93 4.59
C LYS A 99 10.48 -14.64 4.16
N HIS A 100 9.30 -14.38 4.68
CA HIS A 100 8.56 -13.14 4.40
C HIS A 100 8.20 -12.46 5.72
N GLN A 101 8.66 -11.25 5.86
CA GLN A 101 8.33 -10.38 6.99
C GLN A 101 7.60 -9.16 6.47
N PHE A 102 6.43 -8.93 7.01
CA PHE A 102 5.65 -7.73 6.80
C PHE A 102 5.45 -7.04 8.14
N SER A 103 5.79 -5.78 8.24
CA SER A 103 5.54 -4.96 9.41
C SER A 103 4.93 -3.64 8.98
N SER A 104 3.79 -3.28 9.50
CA SER A 104 3.21 -1.96 9.35
C SER A 104 2.91 -1.34 10.70
N ASN A 105 2.94 -0.02 10.73
CA ASN A 105 2.66 0.80 11.90
C ASN A 105 2.01 2.11 11.46
N GLY A 106 1.16 2.66 12.32
CA GLY A 106 0.53 3.93 12.13
C GLY A 106 -0.94 3.93 12.48
N ASP A 107 -1.55 5.08 12.35
CA ASP A 107 -2.95 5.27 12.68
C ASP A 107 -3.63 6.37 11.86
N MET A 108 -4.93 6.46 12.02
CA MET A 108 -5.74 7.54 11.50
C MET A 108 -6.60 8.11 12.62
N HIS A 109 -6.45 9.40 12.87
CA HIS A 109 -7.23 10.16 13.84
C HIS A 109 -8.08 11.22 13.17
N GLU A 110 -9.21 11.58 13.77
CA GLU A 110 -10.04 12.70 13.35
C GLU A 110 -10.32 13.61 14.54
N PHE A 111 -9.96 14.87 14.43
CA PHE A 111 -10.43 15.91 15.34
C PHE A 111 -11.74 16.49 14.82
N VAL A 112 -12.75 16.63 15.68
CA VAL A 112 -14.11 16.96 15.29
C VAL A 112 -14.61 18.16 16.09
N LEU A 113 -15.17 19.15 15.38
CA LEU A 113 -15.93 20.27 15.96
C LEU A 113 -17.36 20.18 15.46
N SER A 114 -18.32 20.23 16.38
CA SER A 114 -19.75 20.11 16.07
C SER A 114 -20.54 21.29 16.65
N LEU A 115 -21.52 21.73 15.89
CA LEU A 115 -22.51 22.72 16.33
C LEU A 115 -23.91 22.18 16.03
N GLY A 116 -24.80 22.26 17.02
CA GLY A 116 -26.17 21.87 16.86
C GLY A 116 -27.11 22.94 17.43
N THR A 117 -28.25 23.15 16.78
CA THR A 117 -29.24 24.12 17.24
C THR A 117 -30.65 23.64 16.97
N SER A 118 -31.63 24.19 17.70
CA SER A 118 -33.06 23.94 17.48
C SER A 118 -33.85 25.22 17.29
N PHE A 119 -34.74 25.19 16.31
CA PHE A 119 -35.66 26.27 16.01
C PHE A 119 -37.10 25.82 16.31
N GLU A 120 -37.80 26.55 17.19
CA GLU A 120 -39.17 26.27 17.64
C GLU A 120 -39.40 24.83 18.15
N GLU A 121 -38.33 24.10 18.54
CA GLU A 121 -38.36 22.68 18.91
C GLU A 121 -38.89 21.75 17.82
N LYS A 122 -39.03 22.25 16.60
CA LYS A 122 -39.48 21.49 15.41
C LYS A 122 -38.36 21.23 14.42
N LEU A 123 -37.47 22.17 14.20
CA LEU A 123 -36.36 22.02 13.27
C LEU A 123 -35.05 21.96 14.08
N TYR A 124 -34.31 20.89 13.91
CA TYR A 124 -32.97 20.67 14.47
C TYR A 124 -31.97 20.72 13.34
N LEU A 125 -30.95 21.54 13.48
CA LEU A 125 -29.87 21.68 12.51
C LEU A 125 -28.54 21.34 13.19
N GLY A 126 -27.68 20.67 12.44
CA GLY A 126 -26.33 20.34 12.88
C GLY A 126 -25.31 20.52 11.79
N ALA A 127 -24.14 20.96 12.18
CA ALA A 127 -22.96 21.02 11.32
C ALA A 127 -21.76 20.46 12.09
N THR A 128 -20.90 19.74 11.37
CA THR A 128 -19.67 19.18 11.93
C THR A 128 -18.54 19.39 10.95
N ILE A 129 -17.41 19.87 11.45
CA ILE A 129 -16.15 19.94 10.74
C ILE A 129 -15.25 18.85 11.33
N GLY A 130 -14.69 18.00 10.49
CA GLY A 130 -13.72 16.97 10.86
C GLY A 130 -12.38 17.22 10.16
N ILE A 131 -11.30 17.04 10.88
CA ILE A 131 -9.93 17.14 10.39
C ILE A 131 -9.28 15.77 10.60
N PRO A 132 -9.39 14.86 9.62
CA PRO A 132 -8.68 13.60 9.68
C PRO A 132 -7.21 13.79 9.35
N THR A 133 -6.36 13.07 10.09
CA THR A 133 -4.92 12.93 9.84
C THR A 133 -4.57 11.46 9.86
N PHE A 134 -3.69 11.02 8.97
CA PHE A 134 -3.17 9.66 9.00
C PHE A 134 -1.67 9.62 8.80
N GLU A 135 -1.07 8.62 9.39
CA GLU A 135 0.32 8.23 9.21
C GLU A 135 0.37 6.72 9.01
N TYR A 136 1.16 6.27 8.06
CA TYR A 136 1.35 4.87 7.72
C TYR A 136 2.78 4.61 7.34
N SER A 137 3.39 3.60 7.94
CA SER A 137 4.68 3.07 7.52
C SER A 137 4.60 1.56 7.35
N GLU A 138 5.31 1.05 6.36
CA GLU A 138 5.36 -0.37 6.03
C GLU A 138 6.78 -0.77 5.67
N VAL A 139 7.19 -1.92 6.16
CA VAL A 139 8.43 -2.59 5.79
C VAL A 139 8.09 -4.01 5.36
N ILE A 140 8.45 -4.34 4.13
CA ILE A 140 8.42 -5.70 3.61
C ILE A 140 9.86 -6.17 3.44
N ASN A 141 10.14 -7.37 3.94
CA ASN A 141 11.38 -8.08 3.66
C ASN A 141 11.02 -9.50 3.21
N HIS A 142 11.41 -9.83 1.98
CA HIS A 142 11.25 -11.16 1.41
C HIS A 142 12.59 -11.71 0.99
N ARG A 143 12.96 -12.87 1.55
CA ARG A 143 14.20 -13.56 1.24
C ARG A 143 13.93 -14.98 0.77
N GLU A 144 14.60 -15.39 -0.29
CA GLU A 144 14.63 -16.76 -0.75
C GLU A 144 16.04 -17.31 -0.66
N ASP A 145 16.22 -18.40 0.10
CA ASP A 145 17.44 -19.22 0.12
C ASP A 145 17.18 -20.42 -0.81
N ILE A 146 17.96 -20.56 -1.88
CA ILE A 146 17.72 -21.49 -2.98
C ILE A 146 18.58 -22.73 -2.78
N PHE A 147 17.97 -23.92 -2.80
CA PHE A 147 18.64 -25.20 -2.54
C PHE A 147 18.75 -26.09 -3.78
N SER A 148 18.06 -25.72 -4.87
CA SER A 148 18.12 -26.42 -6.14
C SER A 148 19.13 -25.78 -7.09
N ASP A 149 19.53 -26.50 -8.14
CA ASP A 149 20.38 -25.96 -9.19
C ASP A 149 19.76 -24.69 -9.77
N THR A 150 20.57 -23.64 -9.84
CA THR A 150 20.19 -22.33 -10.38
C THR A 150 21.07 -22.05 -11.62
N ILE A 151 20.56 -21.26 -12.52
CA ILE A 151 21.36 -20.62 -13.55
C ILE A 151 22.28 -19.61 -12.83
N ASN A 152 23.55 -19.57 -13.17
CA ASN A 152 24.55 -18.64 -12.58
C ASN A 152 24.83 -18.76 -11.07
N ASN A 153 24.53 -19.93 -10.45
CA ASN A 153 24.84 -20.20 -9.03
C ASN A 153 24.23 -19.21 -8.04
N LEU A 154 23.06 -18.65 -8.33
CA LEU A 154 22.36 -17.75 -7.41
C LEU A 154 21.88 -18.53 -6.17
N GLY A 155 22.55 -18.34 -5.03
CA GLY A 155 22.25 -19.06 -3.79
C GLY A 155 21.13 -18.46 -2.97
N SER A 156 20.94 -17.17 -3.04
CA SER A 156 19.84 -16.45 -2.37
C SER A 156 19.65 -15.06 -2.93
N PHE A 157 18.47 -14.52 -2.76
CA PHE A 157 18.19 -13.09 -2.97
C PHE A 157 17.26 -12.56 -1.90
N GLU A 158 17.23 -11.25 -1.76
CA GLU A 158 16.41 -10.53 -0.82
C GLU A 158 15.76 -9.31 -1.51
N TYR A 159 14.47 -9.16 -1.31
CA TYR A 159 13.69 -8.00 -1.75
C TYR A 159 13.20 -7.23 -0.53
N MET A 160 13.57 -5.98 -0.44
CA MET A 160 13.17 -5.09 0.65
C MET A 160 12.40 -3.90 0.08
N GLN A 161 11.26 -3.62 0.69
CA GLN A 161 10.42 -2.46 0.37
C GLN A 161 10.09 -1.69 1.63
N ASN A 162 10.26 -0.38 1.58
CA ASN A 162 9.83 0.54 2.60
C ASN A 162 8.83 1.52 1.99
N LEU A 163 7.67 1.64 2.62
CA LEU A 163 6.64 2.61 2.25
C LEU A 163 6.36 3.51 3.45
N TYR A 164 6.31 4.80 3.20
CA TYR A 164 5.81 5.79 4.15
C TYR A 164 4.77 6.65 3.47
N ALA A 165 3.63 6.83 4.12
CA ALA A 165 2.57 7.69 3.65
C ALA A 165 1.97 8.47 4.82
N ASN A 166 1.71 9.74 4.63
CA ASN A 166 0.98 10.56 5.56
C ASN A 166 0.02 11.49 4.82
N GLY A 167 -0.97 11.98 5.52
CA GLY A 167 -1.91 12.91 4.93
C GLY A 167 -2.84 13.52 5.96
N GLU A 168 -3.43 14.62 5.56
CA GLU A 168 -4.47 15.32 6.29
C GLU A 168 -5.62 15.69 5.37
N GLY A 169 -6.80 15.88 5.93
CA GLY A 169 -7.99 16.21 5.17
C GLY A 169 -8.93 17.13 5.93
N LEU A 170 -9.97 17.55 5.25
CA LEU A 170 -11.07 18.30 5.82
C LEU A 170 -12.38 17.66 5.35
N ASN A 171 -13.28 17.39 6.28
CA ASN A 171 -14.63 17.00 5.95
C ASN A 171 -15.66 17.94 6.58
N LEU A 172 -16.80 18.11 5.93
CA LEU A 172 -17.93 18.86 6.40
C LEU A 172 -19.17 17.97 6.34
N LYS A 173 -19.87 17.89 7.48
CA LYS A 173 -21.14 17.16 7.59
C LYS A 173 -22.23 18.13 8.00
N LEU A 174 -23.34 18.12 7.28
CA LEU A 174 -24.53 18.93 7.58
C LEU A 174 -25.70 17.98 7.78
N GLY A 175 -26.52 18.26 8.77
CA GLY A 175 -27.69 17.45 9.09
C GLY A 175 -28.87 18.30 9.54
N GLY A 176 -30.07 17.81 9.26
CA GLY A 176 -31.29 18.43 9.72
C GLY A 176 -32.37 17.41 10.06
N ILE A 177 -33.12 17.64 11.11
CA ILE A 177 -34.27 16.83 11.50
C ILE A 177 -35.48 17.78 11.64
N TYR A 178 -36.58 17.47 10.97
CA TYR A 178 -37.80 18.21 11.08
C TYR A 178 -38.91 17.35 11.69
N ARG A 179 -39.48 17.81 12.82
CA ARG A 179 -40.60 17.16 13.49
C ARG A 179 -41.92 17.62 12.87
N ILE A 180 -42.60 16.72 12.17
CA ILE A 180 -43.86 17.03 11.50
C ILE A 180 -45.01 17.17 12.51
N ASN A 181 -45.05 16.27 13.50
CA ASN A 181 -45.98 16.32 14.64
C ASN A 181 -45.29 15.68 15.86
N ASP A 182 -45.97 15.72 17.02
CA ASP A 182 -45.38 15.20 18.29
C ASP A 182 -45.20 13.66 18.32
N ASN A 183 -45.83 12.94 17.42
CA ASN A 183 -45.80 11.47 17.36
C ASN A 183 -44.89 10.91 16.25
N ILE A 184 -44.44 11.74 15.31
CA ILE A 184 -43.59 11.36 14.19
C ILE A 184 -42.33 12.23 14.18
N LYS A 185 -41.20 11.57 14.26
CA LYS A 185 -39.87 12.20 14.20
C LYS A 185 -39.20 11.88 12.87
#